data_8bd37a8dc54d4fb15565e2c761d84290
#
_entry.id   8bd37a8dc54d4fb15565e2c761d84290
#
_cell.length_a   1.000
_cell.length_b   1.000
_cell.length_c   1.000
_cell.angle_alpha   90.00
_cell.angle_beta   90.00
_cell.angle_gamma   90.00
#
_symmetry.space_group_name_H-M   'P 1'
#
loop_
_entity.id
_entity.type
_entity.pdbx_description
1 polymer ?
#
loop_
_entity_poly.entity_id
_entity_poly.type
_entity_poly.pdbx_seq_one_letter_code
_entity_poly.pdbx_strand_id
1 'polypeptide(L)'
;LETHGTWQKLGLSEPSWNIPASEPEWLPACLDRANNMFQRDKNHASVIIWSCGNESYAGKDIADMADYFRSVDNTRPVHYEGVTWCREFDYITDIESRMYAKPADIEEYLTNNPQKPYISCEYMHTMGNSGGGLKLYTDLEKYPEYQGGFIWDFIDQAIYKPLPNGSEFLSYGGDWHDRPSDYEFCGNGIVFADRTLTPKLQTVKHLYSNIKIAVDEKSVTIKNDNVFEDLSAYTFLARVYEDGRKVSESEYHFDVKPGEEATFPVEFAVGASNAERIYEVACVQNEATEWAPKGHEIVRGQYVAEKISTETPVKAPLNVVEGDFNIGIHGQNFSILLSRAQNTLVSAKYNGVEFIEKGPKLNFTRAYTDNDRGAGYPFEMAGWKVAGNYSKVTDTQIQIEDDSVKVTYVHELPGFSDVEVKVTYQVDYKGRIFVTANYDGKAGLPNFPEFGLEFAIGSQFTNLSYYGYGAEESYLDKLPGAYLGRYETSVEKTFAPYLMPQESGNHYGTREFTVSDDNHNGLKFTALNKAFEFSALRNSTEQIENARHQYELQQSDATWIKVLAAQMGVGGDDSWGAPVHDEFLVSSADSYQLSFMIEPLN
;
A
#
# COMPACT_ATOMS: atom_id res chain seq x y z
N LEU A 1 2.59 -12.17 -31.38
CA LEU A 1 1.22 -12.16 -31.89
C LEU A 1 0.24 -11.89 -30.75
N GLU A 2 -0.76 -11.06 -30.99
CA GLU A 2 -1.85 -10.79 -30.06
C GLU A 2 -3.16 -10.64 -30.84
N THR A 3 -4.19 -11.35 -30.43
CA THR A 3 -5.48 -11.35 -31.11
C THR A 3 -6.67 -11.34 -30.15
N HIS A 4 -6.45 -11.33 -28.83
CA HIS A 4 -7.47 -11.42 -27.78
C HIS A 4 -8.43 -12.63 -27.93
N GLY A 5 -7.93 -13.73 -28.52
CA GLY A 5 -8.76 -14.91 -28.82
C GLY A 5 -9.05 -15.80 -27.62
N THR A 6 -8.26 -15.72 -26.54
CA THR A 6 -8.39 -16.62 -25.38
C THR A 6 -9.68 -16.43 -24.59
N TRP A 7 -10.26 -15.26 -24.59
CA TRP A 7 -11.50 -14.95 -23.89
C TRP A 7 -12.69 -15.78 -24.34
N GLN A 8 -12.65 -16.23 -25.57
CA GLN A 8 -13.74 -16.92 -26.25
C GLN A 8 -14.02 -18.32 -25.71
N LYS A 9 -12.98 -18.96 -25.17
CA LYS A 9 -13.11 -20.28 -24.59
C LYS A 9 -14.05 -20.36 -23.38
N LEU A 10 -14.33 -19.25 -22.75
CA LEU A 10 -15.29 -19.17 -21.63
C LEU A 10 -16.74 -19.43 -22.11
N GLY A 11 -16.96 -19.75 -23.38
CA GLY A 11 -18.27 -20.02 -23.94
C GLY A 11 -19.15 -18.79 -24.11
N LEU A 12 -18.53 -17.60 -24.02
CA LEU A 12 -19.24 -16.31 -24.04
C LEU A 12 -19.42 -15.74 -25.44
N SER A 13 -18.88 -16.42 -26.48
CA SER A 13 -18.84 -15.85 -27.82
C SER A 13 -18.74 -16.91 -28.93
N GLU A 14 -18.86 -16.43 -30.13
CA GLU A 14 -18.79 -17.24 -31.34
C GLU A 14 -17.39 -17.89 -31.51
N PRO A 15 -17.31 -19.16 -31.94
CA PRO A 15 -16.02 -19.81 -32.18
C PRO A 15 -15.11 -19.07 -33.17
N SER A 16 -15.66 -18.23 -34.05
CA SER A 16 -14.91 -17.40 -34.99
C SER A 16 -14.00 -16.35 -34.33
N TRP A 17 -14.15 -16.12 -33.05
CA TRP A 17 -13.26 -15.22 -32.29
C TRP A 17 -12.06 -15.95 -31.68
N ASN A 18 -12.06 -17.27 -31.69
CA ASN A 18 -10.94 -18.08 -31.25
C ASN A 18 -9.83 -18.08 -32.31
N ILE A 19 -9.10 -17.00 -32.43
CA ILE A 19 -8.06 -16.78 -33.45
C ILE A 19 -6.68 -16.64 -32.79
N PRO A 20 -5.59 -17.09 -33.48
CA PRO A 20 -5.61 -17.75 -34.79
C PRO A 20 -6.08 -19.22 -34.75
N ALA A 21 -6.05 -19.89 -33.59
CA ALA A 21 -6.40 -21.30 -33.43
C ALA A 21 -5.69 -22.19 -34.46
N SER A 22 -6.49 -22.80 -35.34
CA SER A 22 -5.99 -23.67 -36.45
C SER A 22 -6.52 -23.22 -37.81
N GLU A 23 -6.71 -21.90 -37.97
CA GLU A 23 -7.27 -21.31 -39.19
C GLU A 23 -6.16 -21.06 -40.22
N PRO A 24 -6.09 -21.83 -41.32
CA PRO A 24 -4.94 -21.82 -42.24
C PRO A 24 -4.62 -20.46 -42.88
N GLU A 25 -5.59 -19.56 -42.97
CA GLU A 25 -5.40 -18.19 -43.49
C GLU A 25 -4.57 -17.32 -42.60
N TRP A 26 -4.49 -17.58 -41.27
CA TRP A 26 -3.68 -16.85 -40.32
C TRP A 26 -2.23 -17.32 -40.26
N LEU A 27 -1.95 -18.59 -40.60
CA LEU A 27 -0.62 -19.19 -40.50
C LEU A 27 0.49 -18.39 -41.18
N PRO A 28 0.34 -17.83 -42.41
CA PRO A 28 1.39 -17.03 -43.02
C PRO A 28 1.74 -15.77 -42.20
N ALA A 29 0.75 -15.12 -41.61
CA ALA A 29 0.96 -13.94 -40.76
C ALA A 29 1.64 -14.32 -39.43
N CYS A 30 1.26 -15.44 -38.83
CA CYS A 30 1.86 -15.96 -37.60
C CYS A 30 3.36 -16.27 -37.79
N LEU A 31 3.70 -16.99 -38.86
CA LEU A 31 5.09 -17.33 -39.20
C LEU A 31 5.92 -16.10 -39.57
N ASP A 32 5.34 -15.11 -40.27
CA ASP A 32 6.01 -13.84 -40.58
C ASP A 32 6.37 -13.09 -39.29
N ARG A 33 5.47 -13.02 -38.32
CA ARG A 33 5.75 -12.38 -37.03
C ARG A 33 6.85 -13.11 -36.25
N ALA A 34 6.80 -14.42 -36.19
CA ALA A 34 7.83 -15.25 -35.56
C ALA A 34 9.20 -15.03 -36.21
N ASN A 35 9.27 -15.09 -37.55
CA ASN A 35 10.51 -14.87 -38.28
C ASN A 35 11.06 -13.45 -38.07
N ASN A 36 10.23 -12.43 -38.17
CA ASN A 36 10.66 -11.03 -37.98
C ASN A 36 11.23 -10.80 -36.58
N MET A 37 10.57 -11.28 -35.54
CA MET A 37 11.07 -11.20 -34.16
C MET A 37 12.41 -11.93 -34.02
N PHE A 38 12.49 -13.17 -34.50
CA PHE A 38 13.73 -13.93 -34.44
C PHE A 38 14.89 -13.23 -35.17
N GLN A 39 14.71 -12.78 -36.42
CA GLN A 39 15.76 -12.14 -37.19
C GLN A 39 16.24 -10.82 -36.56
N ARG A 40 15.33 -10.07 -35.94
CA ARG A 40 15.67 -8.84 -35.23
C ARG A 40 16.46 -9.11 -33.94
N ASP A 41 16.03 -10.11 -33.13
CA ASP A 41 16.40 -10.19 -31.73
C ASP A 41 17.34 -11.38 -31.40
N LYS A 42 17.62 -12.29 -32.33
CA LYS A 42 18.45 -13.50 -32.12
C LYS A 42 19.86 -13.23 -31.57
N ASN A 43 20.41 -12.03 -31.82
CA ASN A 43 21.75 -11.65 -31.37
C ASN A 43 21.76 -10.91 -30.03
N HIS A 44 20.60 -10.70 -29.40
CA HIS A 44 20.51 -10.09 -28.08
C HIS A 44 20.65 -11.17 -26.99
N ALA A 45 21.74 -11.13 -26.24
CA ALA A 45 22.00 -12.11 -25.16
C ALA A 45 20.96 -12.03 -24.03
N SER A 46 20.29 -10.88 -23.85
CA SER A 46 19.22 -10.67 -22.88
C SER A 46 17.91 -11.38 -23.24
N VAL A 47 17.72 -11.76 -24.50
CA VAL A 47 16.58 -12.58 -24.92
C VAL A 47 16.90 -14.03 -24.58
N ILE A 48 16.23 -14.60 -23.59
CA ILE A 48 16.48 -15.96 -23.09
C ILE A 48 15.34 -16.94 -23.37
N ILE A 49 14.18 -16.44 -23.75
CA ILE A 49 12.95 -17.20 -24.03
C ILE A 49 12.29 -16.61 -25.28
N TRP A 50 11.77 -17.48 -26.17
CA TRP A 50 10.92 -17.07 -27.28
C TRP A 50 9.45 -17.25 -26.91
N SER A 51 8.67 -16.16 -26.82
CA SER A 51 7.23 -16.24 -26.62
C SER A 51 6.48 -16.12 -27.95
N CYS A 52 5.53 -17.03 -28.20
CA CYS A 52 4.74 -17.05 -29.42
C CYS A 52 3.74 -15.90 -29.51
N GLY A 53 3.30 -15.36 -28.37
CA GLY A 53 2.34 -14.27 -28.38
C GLY A 53 1.71 -14.00 -27.02
N ASN A 54 0.64 -13.22 -27.05
CA ASN A 54 -0.18 -12.83 -25.93
C ASN A 54 -1.66 -12.98 -26.28
N GLU A 55 -2.46 -13.55 -25.37
CA GLU A 55 -3.93 -13.66 -25.43
C GLU A 55 -4.54 -14.16 -26.73
N SER A 56 -3.76 -14.85 -27.55
CA SER A 56 -4.22 -15.45 -28.79
C SER A 56 -4.65 -16.90 -28.53
N TYR A 57 -5.73 -17.36 -29.20
CA TYR A 57 -6.23 -18.69 -28.93
C TYR A 57 -5.27 -19.76 -29.47
N ALA A 58 -4.85 -20.68 -28.60
CA ALA A 58 -3.91 -21.75 -28.96
C ALA A 58 -4.51 -22.71 -29.97
N GLY A 59 -3.67 -23.15 -30.88
CA GLY A 59 -4.03 -24.09 -31.96
C GLY A 59 -2.83 -24.43 -32.82
N LYS A 60 -3.09 -24.97 -33.98
CA LYS A 60 -2.03 -25.40 -34.90
C LYS A 60 -1.14 -24.25 -35.35
N ASP A 61 -1.68 -23.05 -35.54
CA ASP A 61 -0.90 -21.89 -36.02
C ASP A 61 0.15 -21.45 -35.00
N ILE A 62 -0.20 -21.44 -33.70
CA ILE A 62 0.75 -21.17 -32.63
C ILE A 62 1.73 -22.34 -32.47
N ALA A 63 1.29 -23.58 -32.65
CA ALA A 63 2.17 -24.76 -32.66
C ALA A 63 3.23 -24.65 -33.77
N ASP A 64 2.82 -24.28 -35.00
CA ASP A 64 3.73 -24.08 -36.11
C ASP A 64 4.72 -22.92 -35.88
N MET A 65 4.31 -21.85 -35.13
CA MET A 65 5.25 -20.79 -34.65
C MET A 65 6.29 -21.34 -33.68
N ALA A 66 5.86 -22.17 -32.71
CA ALA A 66 6.76 -22.80 -31.75
C ALA A 66 7.76 -23.72 -32.44
N ASP A 67 7.29 -24.52 -33.39
CA ASP A 67 8.14 -25.40 -34.20
C ASP A 67 9.11 -24.62 -35.07
N TYR A 68 8.70 -23.46 -35.60
CA TYR A 68 9.61 -22.54 -36.28
C TYR A 68 10.74 -22.08 -35.35
N PHE A 69 10.43 -21.57 -34.14
CA PHE A 69 11.47 -21.15 -33.20
C PHE A 69 12.43 -22.29 -32.87
N ARG A 70 11.93 -23.49 -32.55
CA ARG A 70 12.76 -24.67 -32.27
C ARG A 70 13.63 -25.08 -33.44
N SER A 71 13.16 -24.86 -34.69
CA SER A 71 13.90 -25.19 -35.91
C SER A 71 15.08 -24.24 -36.17
N VAL A 72 15.00 -22.97 -35.74
CA VAL A 72 16.00 -21.94 -35.99
C VAL A 72 16.87 -21.64 -34.78
N ASP A 73 16.42 -21.98 -33.56
CA ASP A 73 17.15 -21.83 -32.31
C ASP A 73 16.79 -22.95 -31.31
N ASN A 74 17.71 -23.83 -31.09
CA ASN A 74 17.57 -24.91 -30.11
C ASN A 74 18.21 -24.61 -28.74
N THR A 75 18.60 -23.37 -28.50
CA THR A 75 19.28 -22.93 -27.27
C THR A 75 18.35 -22.24 -26.28
N ARG A 76 17.22 -21.71 -26.75
CA ARG A 76 16.24 -20.98 -25.96
C ARG A 76 14.92 -21.73 -25.90
N PRO A 77 14.28 -21.81 -24.70
CA PRO A 77 12.95 -22.40 -24.58
C PRO A 77 11.89 -21.55 -25.27
N VAL A 78 10.79 -22.20 -25.63
CA VAL A 78 9.61 -21.56 -26.22
C VAL A 78 8.52 -21.46 -25.15
N HIS A 79 7.87 -20.32 -25.10
CA HIS A 79 6.80 -19.99 -24.16
C HIS A 79 5.50 -19.65 -24.89
N TYR A 80 4.40 -20.07 -24.30
CA TYR A 80 3.07 -19.59 -24.65
C TYR A 80 2.06 -19.82 -23.51
N GLU A 81 1.42 -18.77 -23.00
CA GLU A 81 0.47 -18.83 -21.89
C GLU A 81 -0.91 -19.35 -22.32
N GLY A 82 -1.32 -19.07 -23.56
CA GLY A 82 -2.67 -19.38 -24.05
C GLY A 82 -3.03 -20.88 -24.06
N VAL A 83 -2.04 -21.77 -23.89
CA VAL A 83 -2.30 -23.22 -23.72
C VAL A 83 -3.06 -23.53 -22.43
N THR A 84 -3.01 -22.65 -21.43
CA THR A 84 -3.81 -22.77 -20.20
C THR A 84 -5.29 -22.97 -20.52
N TRP A 85 -5.71 -22.43 -21.60
CA TRP A 85 -7.08 -22.45 -22.05
C TRP A 85 -7.38 -23.58 -23.07
N CYS A 86 -6.36 -24.17 -23.67
CA CYS A 86 -6.48 -25.20 -24.69
C CYS A 86 -5.41 -26.29 -24.49
N ARG A 87 -5.58 -27.11 -23.45
CA ARG A 87 -4.57 -28.06 -22.97
C ARG A 87 -4.19 -29.15 -23.95
N GLU A 88 -4.98 -29.40 -25.01
CA GLU A 88 -4.60 -30.29 -26.10
C GLU A 88 -3.33 -29.80 -26.84
N PHE A 89 -3.03 -28.49 -26.76
CA PHE A 89 -1.85 -27.87 -27.33
C PHE A 89 -0.75 -27.57 -26.28
N ASP A 90 -0.77 -28.23 -25.13
CA ASP A 90 0.20 -27.98 -24.04
C ASP A 90 1.65 -28.24 -24.49
N TYR A 91 1.88 -29.01 -25.51
CA TYR A 91 3.21 -29.27 -26.09
C TYR A 91 3.84 -28.05 -26.78
N ILE A 92 3.09 -27.00 -27.05
CA ILE A 92 3.60 -25.72 -27.62
C ILE A 92 4.65 -25.10 -26.74
N THR A 93 4.41 -25.09 -25.44
CA THR A 93 5.26 -24.35 -24.47
C THR A 93 6.15 -25.31 -23.67
N ASP A 94 7.38 -24.89 -23.41
CA ASP A 94 8.33 -25.55 -22.51
C ASP A 94 8.14 -25.13 -21.04
N ILE A 95 7.28 -24.13 -20.80
CA ILE A 95 7.06 -23.48 -19.51
C ILE A 95 5.57 -23.51 -19.20
N GLU A 96 5.17 -23.90 -18.00
CA GLU A 96 3.81 -23.63 -17.50
C GLU A 96 3.69 -22.13 -17.22
N SER A 97 2.70 -21.52 -17.83
CA SER A 97 2.51 -20.06 -17.67
C SER A 97 1.04 -19.74 -17.56
N ARG A 98 0.74 -18.83 -16.64
CA ARG A 98 -0.61 -18.34 -16.40
C ARG A 98 -0.58 -16.83 -16.20
N MET A 99 -1.65 -16.18 -16.62
CA MET A 99 -1.87 -14.76 -16.46
C MET A 99 -2.76 -14.54 -15.24
N TYR A 100 -2.33 -13.71 -14.28
CA TYR A 100 -3.06 -13.33 -13.05
C TYR A 100 -3.61 -14.53 -12.25
N ALA A 101 -2.90 -15.66 -12.26
CA ALA A 101 -3.26 -16.80 -11.42
C ALA A 101 -3.03 -16.45 -9.94
N LYS A 102 -3.95 -16.88 -9.08
CA LYS A 102 -3.82 -16.67 -7.63
C LYS A 102 -2.63 -17.44 -7.06
N PRO A 103 -1.96 -16.91 -6.02
CA PRO A 103 -0.85 -17.63 -5.37
C PRO A 103 -1.18 -19.07 -4.97
N ALA A 104 -2.39 -19.32 -4.47
CA ALA A 104 -2.86 -20.65 -4.09
C ALA A 104 -2.97 -21.61 -5.29
N ASP A 105 -3.44 -21.14 -6.45
CA ASP A 105 -3.56 -21.94 -7.65
C ASP A 105 -2.18 -22.28 -8.25
N ILE A 106 -1.21 -21.37 -8.08
CA ILE A 106 0.18 -21.59 -8.47
C ILE A 106 0.81 -22.63 -7.53
N GLU A 107 0.63 -22.47 -6.22
CA GLU A 107 1.16 -23.40 -5.21
C GLU A 107 0.56 -24.82 -5.39
N GLU A 108 -0.72 -24.92 -5.74
CA GLU A 108 -1.35 -26.21 -6.09
C GLU A 108 -0.62 -26.88 -7.27
N TYR A 109 -0.29 -26.13 -8.33
CA TYR A 109 0.48 -26.68 -9.46
C TYR A 109 1.89 -27.11 -9.00
N LEU A 110 2.61 -26.27 -8.25
CA LEU A 110 3.99 -26.52 -7.81
C LEU A 110 4.10 -27.73 -6.87
N THR A 111 3.08 -28.00 -6.08
CA THR A 111 3.06 -29.14 -5.12
C THR A 111 2.52 -30.43 -5.71
N ASN A 112 1.91 -30.38 -6.90
CA ASN A 112 1.26 -31.54 -7.52
C ASN A 112 2.08 -32.13 -8.68
N ASN A 113 3.38 -32.43 -8.42
CA ASN A 113 4.31 -33.03 -9.37
C ASN A 113 4.41 -32.24 -10.70
N PRO A 114 4.85 -30.97 -10.67
CA PRO A 114 4.94 -30.11 -11.85
C PRO A 114 5.85 -30.72 -12.91
N GLN A 115 5.43 -30.65 -14.16
CA GLN A 115 6.17 -31.23 -15.29
C GLN A 115 7.01 -30.18 -16.03
N LYS A 116 6.74 -28.90 -15.79
CA LYS A 116 7.42 -27.76 -16.40
C LYS A 116 7.73 -26.71 -15.33
N PRO A 117 8.79 -25.91 -15.50
CA PRO A 117 8.98 -24.73 -14.67
C PRO A 117 7.81 -23.77 -14.85
N TYR A 118 7.50 -23.01 -13.81
CA TYR A 118 6.36 -22.07 -13.79
C TYR A 118 6.84 -20.63 -13.90
N ILE A 119 6.20 -19.85 -14.77
CA ILE A 119 6.34 -18.38 -14.84
C ILE A 119 4.95 -17.76 -14.97
N SER A 120 4.62 -16.76 -14.12
CA SER A 120 3.48 -15.90 -14.39
C SER A 120 3.84 -14.93 -15.52
N CYS A 121 3.24 -15.09 -16.71
CA CYS A 121 3.50 -14.19 -17.84
C CYS A 121 3.08 -12.76 -17.55
N GLU A 122 2.02 -12.60 -16.77
CA GLU A 122 1.59 -11.36 -16.15
C GLU A 122 1.03 -11.66 -14.76
N TYR A 123 1.35 -10.80 -13.79
CA TYR A 123 0.80 -10.87 -12.45
C TYR A 123 0.82 -9.50 -11.78
N MET A 124 0.07 -9.33 -10.70
CA MET A 124 0.06 -8.10 -9.91
C MET A 124 -0.20 -6.88 -10.79
N HIS A 125 -1.39 -6.81 -11.41
CA HIS A 125 -1.77 -5.62 -12.17
C HIS A 125 -1.76 -4.39 -11.26
N THR A 126 -0.79 -3.48 -11.48
CA THR A 126 -0.47 -2.40 -10.53
C THR A 126 -1.15 -1.08 -10.88
N MET A 127 -2.44 -1.12 -11.19
CA MET A 127 -3.24 0.07 -11.52
C MET A 127 -3.49 0.92 -10.27
N GLY A 128 -3.19 2.23 -10.35
CA GLY A 128 -3.36 3.16 -9.24
C GLY A 128 -2.61 2.75 -7.97
N ASN A 129 -3.26 2.89 -6.81
CA ASN A 129 -2.72 2.41 -5.54
C ASN A 129 -2.99 0.92 -5.37
N SER A 130 -2.06 0.11 -5.81
CA SER A 130 -2.14 -1.35 -5.77
C SER A 130 -0.76 -1.99 -5.53
N GLY A 131 -0.56 -3.25 -5.96
CA GLY A 131 0.67 -4.01 -5.71
C GLY A 131 0.73 -4.61 -4.31
N GLY A 132 -0.38 -4.56 -3.56
CA GLY A 132 -0.53 -5.26 -2.28
C GLY A 132 -0.62 -6.78 -2.48
N GLY A 133 -0.02 -7.55 -1.56
CA GLY A 133 0.02 -9.01 -1.66
C GLY A 133 1.16 -9.56 -2.53
N LEU A 134 2.05 -8.74 -3.10
CA LEU A 134 3.19 -9.22 -3.91
C LEU A 134 4.06 -10.25 -3.16
N LYS A 135 4.16 -10.14 -1.84
CA LYS A 135 4.87 -11.11 -1.01
C LYS A 135 4.34 -12.54 -1.14
N LEU A 136 3.04 -12.73 -1.36
CA LEU A 136 2.43 -14.05 -1.51
C LEU A 136 2.98 -14.80 -2.74
N TYR A 137 3.34 -14.05 -3.78
CA TYR A 137 3.96 -14.59 -4.98
C TYR A 137 5.46 -14.84 -4.79
N THR A 138 6.19 -13.90 -4.19
CA THR A 138 7.63 -14.08 -3.96
C THR A 138 7.92 -15.17 -2.92
N ASP A 139 7.00 -15.47 -2.01
CA ASP A 139 7.12 -16.60 -1.08
C ASP A 139 7.07 -17.97 -1.79
N LEU A 140 6.61 -18.03 -3.06
CA LEU A 140 6.63 -19.23 -3.89
C LEU A 140 8.03 -19.55 -4.45
N GLU A 141 9.00 -18.63 -4.36
CA GLU A 141 10.41 -18.86 -4.72
C GLU A 141 11.05 -20.00 -3.90
N LYS A 142 10.40 -20.43 -2.82
CA LYS A 142 10.78 -21.64 -2.06
C LYS A 142 10.68 -22.94 -2.89
N TYR A 143 9.90 -22.93 -3.98
CA TYR A 143 9.74 -24.06 -4.88
C TYR A 143 10.70 -23.93 -6.06
N PRO A 144 11.57 -24.95 -6.34
CA PRO A 144 12.57 -24.86 -7.41
C PRO A 144 11.97 -24.67 -8.81
N GLU A 145 10.76 -25.13 -9.03
CA GLU A 145 10.06 -25.00 -10.30
C GLU A 145 9.44 -23.63 -10.52
N TYR A 146 9.30 -22.80 -9.46
CA TYR A 146 8.79 -21.43 -9.60
C TYR A 146 9.92 -20.49 -10.03
N GLN A 147 9.78 -19.91 -11.20
CA GLN A 147 10.78 -19.00 -11.79
C GLN A 147 10.39 -17.53 -11.71
N GLY A 148 9.29 -17.21 -11.04
CA GLY A 148 8.82 -15.83 -10.83
C GLY A 148 7.71 -15.41 -11.79
N GLY A 149 7.63 -14.10 -12.03
CA GLY A 149 6.61 -13.51 -12.88
C GLY A 149 6.97 -12.09 -13.32
N PHE A 150 6.16 -11.57 -14.22
CA PHE A 150 6.30 -10.21 -14.77
C PHE A 150 5.15 -9.34 -14.28
N ILE A 151 5.47 -8.29 -13.52
CA ILE A 151 4.48 -7.31 -13.08
C ILE A 151 3.93 -6.56 -14.29
N TRP A 152 2.60 -6.46 -14.41
CA TRP A 152 1.95 -5.59 -15.36
C TRP A 152 1.55 -4.29 -14.67
N ASP A 153 2.21 -3.14 -14.89
CA ASP A 153 3.24 -2.92 -15.88
C ASP A 153 4.42 -2.13 -15.25
N PHE A 154 5.45 -1.82 -16.05
CA PHE A 154 6.61 -1.06 -15.55
C PHE A 154 6.32 0.44 -15.45
N ILE A 155 5.63 1.03 -16.43
CA ILE A 155 5.41 2.48 -16.55
C ILE A 155 3.98 2.78 -16.97
N ASP A 156 3.34 3.75 -16.30
CA ASP A 156 2.05 4.28 -16.76
C ASP A 156 2.14 4.74 -18.22
N GLN A 157 1.14 4.39 -19.02
CA GLN A 157 1.08 4.67 -20.46
C GLN A 157 0.29 5.96 -20.77
N ALA A 158 0.13 6.83 -19.77
CA ALA A 158 -0.56 8.10 -19.91
C ALA A 158 0.25 9.10 -20.74
N ILE A 159 -0.43 10.01 -21.45
CA ILE A 159 0.17 11.05 -22.25
C ILE A 159 -0.28 12.43 -21.79
N TYR A 160 0.59 13.44 -21.95
CA TYR A 160 0.26 14.82 -21.59
C TYR A 160 -0.80 15.41 -22.50
N LYS A 161 -1.80 16.04 -21.89
CA LYS A 161 -2.85 16.80 -22.58
C LYS A 161 -2.90 18.23 -22.03
N PRO A 162 -2.93 19.26 -22.91
CA PRO A 162 -3.02 20.65 -22.48
C PRO A 162 -4.41 21.01 -21.95
N LEU A 163 -4.45 21.76 -20.86
CA LEU A 163 -5.65 22.41 -20.34
C LEU A 163 -5.83 23.82 -20.94
N PRO A 164 -7.05 24.38 -20.95
CA PRO A 164 -7.31 25.71 -21.49
C PRO A 164 -6.52 26.86 -20.83
N ASN A 165 -6.03 26.67 -19.61
CA ASN A 165 -5.21 27.62 -18.86
C ASN A 165 -3.72 27.55 -19.22
N GLY A 166 -3.32 26.65 -20.14
CA GLY A 166 -1.94 26.45 -20.59
C GLY A 166 -1.11 25.49 -19.74
N SER A 167 -1.65 24.95 -18.65
CA SER A 167 -1.02 23.82 -17.94
C SER A 167 -1.31 22.51 -18.67
N GLU A 168 -0.62 21.44 -18.28
CA GLU A 168 -0.80 20.10 -18.82
C GLU A 168 -1.14 19.11 -17.71
N PHE A 169 -1.80 18.01 -18.06
CA PHE A 169 -2.07 16.90 -17.16
C PHE A 169 -1.83 15.57 -17.88
N LEU A 170 -1.55 14.53 -17.13
CA LEU A 170 -1.48 13.15 -17.64
C LEU A 170 -2.89 12.65 -17.91
N SER A 171 -3.20 12.37 -19.16
CA SER A 171 -4.51 11.97 -19.64
C SER A 171 -4.61 10.46 -19.82
N TYR A 172 -5.82 9.96 -19.78
CA TYR A 172 -6.14 8.56 -20.00
C TYR A 172 -7.30 8.37 -20.99
N GLY A 173 -7.77 7.15 -21.19
CA GLY A 173 -8.80 6.80 -22.16
C GLY A 173 -10.10 7.59 -21.98
N GLY A 174 -10.64 8.12 -23.08
CA GLY A 174 -11.81 8.99 -23.14
C GLY A 174 -11.50 10.48 -23.12
N ASP A 175 -10.34 10.89 -22.62
CA ASP A 175 -9.95 12.31 -22.56
C ASP A 175 -9.77 12.95 -23.94
N TRP A 176 -9.45 12.14 -24.95
CA TRP A 176 -9.26 12.57 -26.34
C TRP A 176 -10.50 12.38 -27.19
N HIS A 177 -11.69 12.25 -26.54
CA HIS A 177 -12.96 11.94 -27.19
C HIS A 177 -12.99 10.56 -27.87
N ASP A 178 -12.07 9.69 -27.51
CA ASP A 178 -12.00 8.31 -27.92
C ASP A 178 -13.10 7.49 -27.22
N ARG A 179 -13.86 6.73 -28.01
CA ARG A 179 -14.94 5.88 -27.51
C ARG A 179 -15.14 4.69 -28.47
N PRO A 180 -15.22 3.46 -27.95
CA PRO A 180 -15.08 3.07 -26.53
C PRO A 180 -13.68 3.30 -25.99
N SER A 181 -13.52 3.30 -24.65
CA SER A 181 -12.23 3.40 -24.00
C SER A 181 -12.25 2.66 -22.67
N ASP A 182 -11.07 2.23 -22.21
CA ASP A 182 -10.87 1.54 -20.94
C ASP A 182 -10.43 2.51 -19.82
N TYR A 183 -10.63 3.81 -20.06
CA TYR A 183 -10.37 4.89 -19.11
C TYR A 183 -8.94 4.84 -18.53
N GLU A 184 -8.79 4.81 -17.20
CA GLU A 184 -7.53 4.84 -16.46
C GLU A 184 -6.71 3.53 -16.49
N PHE A 185 -7.12 2.51 -17.21
CA PHE A 185 -6.38 1.24 -17.34
C PHE A 185 -4.97 1.38 -17.93
N CYS A 186 -4.65 2.50 -18.54
CA CYS A 186 -3.28 2.84 -18.92
C CYS A 186 -2.38 3.26 -17.72
N GLY A 187 -2.95 3.42 -16.52
CA GLY A 187 -2.26 3.82 -15.29
C GLY A 187 -1.82 2.66 -14.42
N ASN A 188 -1.16 1.67 -15.00
CA ASN A 188 -0.80 0.40 -14.35
C ASN A 188 0.70 0.22 -14.09
N GLY A 189 1.47 1.32 -14.15
CA GLY A 189 2.92 1.29 -13.95
C GLY A 189 3.35 1.22 -12.49
N ILE A 190 4.50 0.56 -12.24
CA ILE A 190 5.23 0.70 -10.97
C ILE A 190 6.02 2.01 -10.88
N VAL A 191 6.09 2.76 -12.00
CA VAL A 191 6.51 4.16 -12.05
C VAL A 191 5.46 4.98 -12.81
N PHE A 192 5.38 6.29 -12.52
CA PHE A 192 4.48 7.17 -13.25
C PHE A 192 4.91 7.37 -14.72
N ALA A 193 4.01 7.87 -15.56
CA ALA A 193 4.27 8.08 -16.99
C ALA A 193 5.44 9.04 -17.28
N ASP A 194 5.73 9.97 -16.39
CA ASP A 194 6.89 10.87 -16.46
C ASP A 194 8.19 10.25 -15.90
N ARG A 195 8.13 8.97 -15.49
CA ARG A 195 9.20 8.16 -14.87
C ARG A 195 9.56 8.57 -13.44
N THR A 196 8.78 9.42 -12.79
CA THR A 196 8.90 9.60 -11.35
C THR A 196 8.47 8.34 -10.61
N LEU A 197 9.04 8.12 -9.42
CA LEU A 197 8.85 6.89 -8.67
C LEU A 197 7.47 6.89 -8.00
N THR A 198 6.78 5.76 -8.07
CA THR A 198 5.57 5.54 -7.26
C THR A 198 5.93 4.92 -5.90
N PRO A 199 5.09 5.06 -4.88
CA PRO A 199 5.28 4.38 -3.60
C PRO A 199 5.38 2.85 -3.69
N LYS A 200 4.81 2.24 -4.73
CA LYS A 200 4.85 0.78 -4.99
C LYS A 200 6.28 0.24 -5.10
N LEU A 201 7.21 1.07 -5.58
CA LEU A 201 8.61 0.65 -5.79
C LEU A 201 9.34 0.25 -4.52
N GLN A 202 8.99 0.79 -3.35
CA GLN A 202 9.64 0.36 -2.11
C GLN A 202 9.41 -1.13 -1.83
N THR A 203 8.20 -1.63 -2.07
CA THR A 203 7.85 -3.04 -1.91
C THR A 203 8.51 -3.90 -2.98
N VAL A 204 8.47 -3.49 -4.25
CA VAL A 204 9.13 -4.18 -5.35
C VAL A 204 10.64 -4.28 -5.12
N LYS A 205 11.31 -3.17 -4.75
CA LYS A 205 12.74 -3.16 -4.44
C LYS A 205 13.11 -4.18 -3.37
N HIS A 206 12.32 -4.24 -2.29
CA HIS A 206 12.60 -5.17 -1.18
C HIS A 206 12.38 -6.63 -1.60
N LEU A 207 11.25 -6.93 -2.20
CA LEU A 207 10.87 -8.31 -2.52
C LEU A 207 11.69 -8.89 -3.67
N TYR A 208 12.08 -8.06 -4.65
CA TYR A 208 12.90 -8.48 -5.79
C TYR A 208 14.41 -8.53 -5.48
N SER A 209 14.82 -8.15 -4.28
CA SER A 209 16.21 -8.32 -3.87
C SER A 209 16.57 -9.81 -3.78
N ASN A 210 17.69 -10.20 -4.38
CA ASN A 210 18.27 -11.54 -4.24
C ASN A 210 19.01 -11.72 -2.90
N ILE A 211 19.09 -10.70 -2.06
CA ILE A 211 19.69 -10.78 -0.73
C ILE A 211 18.55 -10.60 0.28
N LYS A 212 18.30 -11.62 1.09
CA LYS A 212 17.29 -11.59 2.14
C LYS A 212 17.98 -11.45 3.49
N ILE A 213 17.49 -10.55 4.34
CA ILE A 213 18.10 -10.21 5.64
C ILE A 213 17.05 -10.33 6.72
N ALA A 214 17.23 -11.27 7.64
CA ALA A 214 16.46 -11.39 8.86
C ALA A 214 17.32 -11.00 10.06
N VAL A 215 16.85 -10.05 10.87
CA VAL A 215 17.59 -9.49 12.01
C VAL A 215 16.95 -9.94 13.31
N ASP A 216 17.78 -10.18 14.31
CA ASP A 216 17.42 -10.42 15.69
C ASP A 216 18.30 -9.51 16.59
N GLU A 217 18.04 -9.45 17.90
CA GLU A 217 18.80 -8.63 18.86
C GLU A 217 20.32 -8.91 18.90
N LYS A 218 20.76 -10.09 18.47
CA LYS A 218 22.15 -10.56 18.60
C LYS A 218 22.71 -11.23 17.35
N SER A 219 21.89 -11.35 16.33
CA SER A 219 22.28 -12.06 15.12
C SER A 219 21.60 -11.52 13.88
N VAL A 220 22.19 -11.83 12.74
CA VAL A 220 21.59 -11.61 11.43
C VAL A 220 21.66 -12.91 10.64
N THR A 221 20.57 -13.30 10.02
CA THR A 221 20.54 -14.38 9.02
C THR A 221 20.48 -13.76 7.64
N ILE A 222 21.42 -14.14 6.78
CA ILE A 222 21.53 -13.65 5.41
C ILE A 222 21.40 -14.82 4.47
N LYS A 223 20.47 -14.72 3.54
CA LYS A 223 20.29 -15.66 2.43
C LYS A 223 20.73 -14.96 1.14
N ASN A 224 21.58 -15.61 0.37
CA ASN A 224 22.06 -15.13 -0.93
C ASN A 224 21.39 -15.93 -2.05
N ASP A 225 20.33 -15.40 -2.62
CA ASP A 225 19.60 -16.01 -3.74
C ASP A 225 20.21 -15.63 -5.11
N ASN A 226 21.36 -14.93 -5.14
CA ASN A 226 22.08 -14.75 -6.40
C ASN A 226 22.57 -16.10 -6.94
N VAL A 227 22.64 -16.21 -8.27
CA VAL A 227 23.09 -17.43 -8.95
C VAL A 227 24.62 -17.46 -9.10
N PHE A 228 25.25 -16.28 -9.28
CA PHE A 228 26.68 -16.18 -9.65
C PHE A 228 27.50 -15.29 -8.73
N GLU A 229 26.86 -14.38 -7.95
CA GLU A 229 27.55 -13.40 -7.12
C GLU A 229 27.58 -13.82 -5.65
N ASP A 230 28.76 -13.81 -5.05
CA ASP A 230 28.90 -13.84 -3.60
C ASP A 230 28.72 -12.43 -3.01
N LEU A 231 28.70 -12.33 -1.68
CA LEU A 231 28.43 -11.05 -1.03
C LEU A 231 29.69 -10.21 -0.74
N SER A 232 30.86 -10.53 -1.34
CA SER A 232 32.11 -9.77 -1.14
C SER A 232 32.07 -8.34 -1.70
N ALA A 233 31.16 -8.07 -2.67
CA ALA A 233 30.95 -6.74 -3.24
C ALA A 233 30.17 -5.79 -2.33
N TYR A 234 29.71 -6.27 -1.16
CA TYR A 234 28.80 -5.52 -0.29
C TYR A 234 29.38 -5.34 1.12
N THR A 235 28.99 -4.24 1.76
CA THR A 235 29.18 -3.98 3.18
C THR A 235 27.82 -4.05 3.88
N PHE A 236 27.79 -4.59 5.10
CA PHE A 236 26.60 -4.65 5.93
C PHE A 236 26.73 -3.68 7.08
N LEU A 237 25.78 -2.73 7.16
CA LEU A 237 25.75 -1.70 8.21
C LEU A 237 24.75 -2.14 9.28
N ALA A 238 25.26 -2.54 10.44
CA ALA A 238 24.46 -2.87 11.61
C ALA A 238 24.19 -1.60 12.41
N ARG A 239 22.91 -1.24 12.56
CA ARG A 239 22.46 0.00 13.19
C ARG A 239 21.51 -0.28 14.33
N VAL A 240 21.53 0.57 15.34
CA VAL A 240 20.48 0.59 16.36
C VAL A 240 19.86 1.96 16.43
N TYR A 241 18.54 1.96 16.54
CA TYR A 241 17.76 3.16 16.78
C TYR A 241 17.02 3.03 18.10
N GLU A 242 16.92 4.14 18.84
CA GLU A 242 16.08 4.30 20.03
C GLU A 242 15.03 5.37 19.75
N ASP A 243 13.75 5.00 19.88
CA ASP A 243 12.59 5.83 19.50
C ASP A 243 12.77 6.43 18.07
N GLY A 244 13.28 5.62 17.14
CA GLY A 244 13.55 5.97 15.74
C GLY A 244 14.77 6.86 15.50
N ARG A 245 15.59 7.16 16.50
CA ARG A 245 16.83 7.95 16.37
C ARG A 245 18.04 7.02 16.39
N LYS A 246 18.90 7.13 15.38
CA LYS A 246 20.12 6.29 15.29
C LYS A 246 21.06 6.58 16.46
N VAL A 247 21.40 5.54 17.22
CA VAL A 247 22.31 5.63 18.38
C VAL A 247 23.63 4.90 18.16
N SER A 248 23.68 3.90 17.29
CA SER A 248 24.93 3.23 16.92
C SER A 248 24.91 2.73 15.49
N GLU A 249 26.13 2.54 14.91
CA GLU A 249 26.36 1.94 13.61
C GLU A 249 27.72 1.23 13.63
N SER A 250 27.76 0.03 13.07
CA SER A 250 28.98 -0.77 12.89
C SER A 250 28.99 -1.44 11.53
N GLU A 251 30.16 -1.64 10.94
CA GLU A 251 30.33 -2.27 9.63
C GLU A 251 30.70 -3.75 9.79
N TYR A 252 30.12 -4.59 8.92
CA TYR A 252 30.36 -6.02 8.83
C TYR A 252 30.57 -6.45 7.38
N HIS A 253 31.33 -7.53 7.21
CA HIS A 253 31.45 -8.25 5.95
C HIS A 253 31.06 -9.70 6.20
N PHE A 254 30.08 -10.20 5.46
CA PHE A 254 29.59 -11.56 5.57
C PHE A 254 29.88 -12.31 4.27
N ASP A 255 30.55 -13.45 4.36
CA ASP A 255 30.81 -14.33 3.21
C ASP A 255 29.69 -15.37 3.13
N VAL A 256 28.77 -15.16 2.20
CA VAL A 256 27.67 -16.08 1.88
C VAL A 256 27.71 -16.35 0.38
N LYS A 257 27.92 -17.61 0.01
CA LYS A 257 28.01 -18.02 -1.39
C LYS A 257 26.64 -18.00 -2.08
N PRO A 258 26.61 -17.94 -3.42
CA PRO A 258 25.36 -18.09 -4.17
C PRO A 258 24.56 -19.33 -3.74
N GLY A 259 23.27 -19.15 -3.48
CA GLY A 259 22.37 -20.20 -3.06
C GLY A 259 22.49 -20.63 -1.58
N GLU A 260 23.38 -19.99 -0.79
CA GLU A 260 23.56 -20.31 0.62
C GLU A 260 22.81 -19.36 1.56
N GLU A 261 22.54 -19.86 2.77
CA GLU A 261 22.02 -19.11 3.90
C GLU A 261 22.94 -19.32 5.10
N ALA A 262 23.26 -18.24 5.84
CA ALA A 262 24.08 -18.31 7.02
C ALA A 262 23.64 -17.31 8.09
N THR A 263 23.79 -17.69 9.35
CA THR A 263 23.52 -16.83 10.52
C THR A 263 24.83 -16.40 11.16
N PHE A 264 24.98 -15.10 11.37
CA PHE A 264 26.17 -14.49 11.97
C PHE A 264 25.80 -13.78 13.28
N PRO A 265 26.66 -13.86 14.30
CA PRO A 265 26.51 -13.01 15.47
C PRO A 265 26.80 -11.54 15.09
N VAL A 266 25.95 -10.65 15.59
CA VAL A 266 26.12 -9.18 15.45
C VAL A 266 26.13 -8.57 16.83
N GLU A 267 27.16 -7.78 17.12
CA GLU A 267 27.27 -7.03 18.36
C GLU A 267 26.70 -5.62 18.14
N PHE A 268 25.46 -5.43 18.55
CA PHE A 268 24.85 -4.11 18.55
C PHE A 268 25.27 -3.34 19.80
N ALA A 269 26.12 -2.32 19.62
CA ALA A 269 26.69 -1.54 20.72
C ALA A 269 25.63 -0.61 21.34
N VAL A 270 24.92 -1.08 22.36
CA VAL A 270 23.86 -0.32 23.06
C VAL A 270 23.94 -0.47 24.58
N GLY A 271 23.65 0.62 25.29
CA GLY A 271 23.46 0.64 26.74
C GLY A 271 22.06 0.20 27.19
N ALA A 272 21.79 0.22 28.47
CA ALA A 272 20.44 0.04 28.99
C ALA A 272 19.58 1.26 28.63
N SER A 273 18.39 1.05 28.08
CA SER A 273 17.44 2.08 27.69
C SER A 273 16.00 1.61 27.89
N ASN A 274 15.11 2.57 28.12
CA ASN A 274 13.66 2.33 28.16
C ASN A 274 12.96 2.73 26.85
N ALA A 275 13.71 3.10 25.80
CA ALA A 275 13.18 3.43 24.48
C ALA A 275 12.72 2.19 23.71
N GLU A 276 11.87 2.35 22.72
CA GLU A 276 11.64 1.36 21.68
C GLU A 276 12.92 1.19 20.87
N ARG A 277 13.36 -0.05 20.65
CA ARG A 277 14.59 -0.34 19.90
C ARG A 277 14.30 -0.97 18.57
N ILE A 278 15.02 -0.46 17.56
CA ILE A 278 15.08 -1.05 16.23
C ILE A 278 16.51 -1.49 15.99
N TYR A 279 16.68 -2.78 15.72
CA TYR A 279 17.93 -3.37 15.27
C TYR A 279 17.82 -3.54 13.74
N GLU A 280 18.74 -2.93 13.02
CA GLU A 280 18.72 -2.90 11.55
C GLU A 280 20.05 -3.39 10.98
N VAL A 281 19.99 -4.17 9.92
CA VAL A 281 21.14 -4.50 9.09
C VAL A 281 20.82 -4.15 7.65
N ALA A 282 21.61 -3.24 7.06
CA ALA A 282 21.46 -2.79 5.68
C ALA A 282 22.64 -3.27 4.84
N CYS A 283 22.37 -3.87 3.67
CA CYS A 283 23.34 -4.25 2.67
C CYS A 283 23.56 -3.08 1.71
N VAL A 284 24.80 -2.61 1.57
CA VAL A 284 25.17 -1.49 0.72
C VAL A 284 26.34 -1.85 -0.22
N GLN A 285 26.36 -1.24 -1.39
CA GLN A 285 27.35 -1.44 -2.42
C GLN A 285 28.72 -0.84 -2.02
N ASN A 286 29.82 -1.62 -2.18
CA ASN A 286 31.17 -1.17 -1.87
C ASN A 286 31.74 -0.20 -2.89
N GLU A 287 31.41 -0.37 -4.15
CA GLU A 287 31.93 0.42 -5.26
C GLU A 287 30.79 0.97 -6.12
N ALA A 288 31.06 2.04 -6.86
CA ALA A 288 30.11 2.55 -7.85
C ALA A 288 30.05 1.60 -9.06
N THR A 289 28.83 1.37 -9.54
CA THR A 289 28.55 0.63 -10.78
C THR A 289 27.90 1.57 -11.80
N GLU A 290 27.61 1.08 -13.02
CA GLU A 290 26.91 1.87 -14.03
C GLU A 290 25.47 2.26 -13.59
N TRP A 291 24.85 1.47 -12.75
CA TRP A 291 23.46 1.65 -12.33
C TRP A 291 23.27 2.26 -10.92
N ALA A 292 24.33 2.25 -10.07
CA ALA A 292 24.21 2.80 -8.71
C ALA A 292 25.56 3.32 -8.17
N PRO A 293 25.54 4.39 -7.34
CA PRO A 293 26.75 4.90 -6.68
C PRO A 293 27.23 3.98 -5.56
N LYS A 294 28.48 4.13 -5.14
CA LYS A 294 29.00 3.55 -3.90
C LYS A 294 28.11 3.91 -2.71
N GLY A 295 27.85 2.94 -1.85
CA GLY A 295 26.98 3.10 -0.68
C GLY A 295 25.48 3.02 -0.98
N HIS A 296 25.11 2.74 -2.25
CA HIS A 296 23.71 2.48 -2.58
C HIS A 296 23.19 1.29 -1.77
N GLU A 297 22.05 1.49 -1.09
CA GLU A 297 21.40 0.43 -0.31
C GLU A 297 20.61 -0.51 -1.22
N ILE A 298 20.97 -1.78 -1.17
CA ILE A 298 20.29 -2.86 -1.90
C ILE A 298 19.02 -3.26 -1.16
N VAL A 299 19.18 -3.65 0.10
CA VAL A 299 18.09 -4.14 0.95
C VAL A 299 18.49 -3.97 2.42
N ARG A 300 17.50 -3.90 3.31
CA ARG A 300 17.71 -3.99 4.76
C ARG A 300 16.71 -4.91 5.42
N GLY A 301 17.07 -5.41 6.60
CA GLY A 301 16.17 -6.08 7.54
C GLY A 301 16.10 -5.32 8.85
N GLN A 302 14.96 -5.39 9.53
CA GLN A 302 14.76 -4.81 10.86
C GLN A 302 14.15 -5.82 11.82
N TYR A 303 14.58 -5.78 13.08
CA TYR A 303 13.88 -6.35 14.23
C TYR A 303 13.49 -5.21 15.17
N VAL A 304 12.21 -5.16 15.55
CA VAL A 304 11.66 -4.11 16.41
C VAL A 304 11.32 -4.71 17.78
N ALA A 305 12.03 -4.27 18.82
CA ALA A 305 11.67 -4.54 20.20
C ALA A 305 10.60 -3.50 20.62
N GLU A 306 9.35 -3.81 20.27
CA GLU A 306 8.22 -2.89 20.31
C GLU A 306 7.93 -2.34 21.70
N LYS A 307 7.69 -1.03 21.76
CA LYS A 307 7.25 -0.32 22.95
C LYS A 307 6.34 0.83 22.60
N ILE A 308 5.07 0.68 22.87
CA ILE A 308 4.07 1.74 22.66
C ILE A 308 3.86 2.55 23.92
N SER A 309 3.55 3.83 23.76
CA SER A 309 3.27 4.75 24.89
C SER A 309 2.09 4.27 25.74
N THR A 310 2.25 4.41 27.05
CA THR A 310 1.21 4.17 28.06
C THR A 310 0.87 5.45 28.84
N GLU A 311 1.02 6.61 28.19
CA GLU A 311 0.69 7.90 28.79
C GLU A 311 -0.72 7.92 29.38
N THR A 312 -0.84 8.53 30.54
CA THR A 312 -2.11 8.68 31.25
C THR A 312 -2.40 10.14 31.57
N PRO A 313 -3.67 10.52 31.73
CA PRO A 313 -4.05 11.88 32.12
C PRO A 313 -3.38 12.34 33.41
N VAL A 314 -2.87 13.57 33.42
CA VAL A 314 -2.35 14.21 34.62
C VAL A 314 -3.51 14.81 35.41
N LYS A 315 -3.64 14.42 36.66
CA LYS A 315 -4.72 14.82 37.54
C LYS A 315 -4.33 16.10 38.33
N ALA A 316 -5.04 17.20 38.06
CA ALA A 316 -5.01 18.44 38.81
C ALA A 316 -6.27 19.25 38.50
N PRO A 317 -6.67 20.23 39.34
CA PRO A 317 -7.91 20.97 39.16
C PRO A 317 -8.04 21.66 37.81
N LEU A 318 -9.20 21.48 37.16
CA LEU A 318 -9.57 22.04 35.87
C LEU A 318 -10.66 23.12 36.04
N ASN A 319 -10.60 24.16 35.21
CA ASN A 319 -11.69 25.12 35.09
C ASN A 319 -12.66 24.65 34.01
N VAL A 320 -13.83 24.17 34.43
CA VAL A 320 -14.84 23.60 33.54
C VAL A 320 -16.09 24.48 33.55
N VAL A 321 -16.58 24.80 32.34
CA VAL A 321 -17.84 25.53 32.16
C VAL A 321 -18.80 24.62 31.42
N GLU A 322 -19.82 24.14 32.12
CA GLU A 322 -20.87 23.30 31.52
C GLU A 322 -22.02 24.20 31.05
N GLY A 323 -22.23 24.21 29.73
CA GLY A 323 -23.33 24.92 29.09
C GLY A 323 -24.30 23.97 28.38
N ASP A 324 -25.43 24.51 27.89
CA ASP A 324 -26.46 23.73 27.18
C ASP A 324 -25.94 23.14 25.86
N PHE A 325 -25.04 23.84 25.18
CA PHE A 325 -24.52 23.46 23.85
C PHE A 325 -23.09 22.90 23.87
N ASN A 326 -22.27 23.35 24.83
CA ASN A 326 -20.86 22.99 24.88
C ASN A 326 -20.40 22.75 26.32
N ILE A 327 -19.34 21.94 26.44
CA ILE A 327 -18.54 21.79 27.65
C ILE A 327 -17.20 22.47 27.36
N GLY A 328 -16.94 23.60 28.02
CA GLY A 328 -15.69 24.34 27.93
C GLY A 328 -14.70 23.87 29.00
N ILE A 329 -13.48 23.58 28.62
CA ILE A 329 -12.40 23.16 29.51
C ILE A 329 -11.24 24.10 29.31
N HIS A 330 -10.84 24.78 30.38
CA HIS A 330 -9.89 25.89 30.30
C HIS A 330 -8.73 25.68 31.24
N GLY A 331 -7.53 26.00 30.76
CA GLY A 331 -6.30 26.08 31.54
C GLY A 331 -5.57 27.39 31.29
N GLN A 332 -4.32 27.49 31.73
CA GLN A 332 -3.54 28.72 31.60
C GLN A 332 -3.32 29.09 30.11
N ASN A 333 -3.01 28.11 29.27
CA ASN A 333 -2.61 28.32 27.88
C ASN A 333 -3.48 27.54 26.90
N PHE A 334 -4.61 26.97 27.33
CA PHE A 334 -5.50 26.22 26.46
C PHE A 334 -6.98 26.49 26.74
N SER A 335 -7.80 26.27 25.70
CA SER A 335 -9.24 26.26 25.77
C SER A 335 -9.76 25.21 24.82
N ILE A 336 -10.49 24.24 25.34
CA ILE A 336 -11.06 23.11 24.59
C ILE A 336 -12.57 23.13 24.70
N LEU A 337 -13.29 22.93 23.58
CA LEU A 337 -14.73 22.84 23.55
C LEU A 337 -15.18 21.48 23.00
N LEU A 338 -15.96 20.76 23.79
CA LEU A 338 -16.70 19.57 23.39
C LEU A 338 -18.15 19.94 23.16
N SER A 339 -18.69 19.68 21.97
CA SER A 339 -20.04 20.11 21.60
C SER A 339 -21.07 19.04 21.91
N ARG A 340 -22.16 19.43 22.60
CA ARG A 340 -23.37 18.60 22.77
C ARG A 340 -24.26 18.59 21.52
N ALA A 341 -24.15 19.64 20.69
CA ALA A 341 -24.96 19.76 19.47
C ALA A 341 -24.35 19.02 18.28
N GLN A 342 -23.00 19.04 18.18
CA GLN A 342 -22.26 18.34 17.11
C GLN A 342 -21.70 16.99 17.58
N ASN A 343 -21.77 16.68 18.88
CA ASN A 343 -21.33 15.45 19.49
C ASN A 343 -19.86 15.10 19.21
N THR A 344 -18.99 16.12 19.27
CA THR A 344 -17.55 15.96 19.02
C THR A 344 -16.75 17.11 19.61
N LEU A 345 -15.42 17.02 19.50
CA LEU A 345 -14.47 18.12 19.75
C LEU A 345 -14.64 19.19 18.64
N VAL A 346 -14.94 20.42 19.00
CA VAL A 346 -15.19 21.50 18.02
C VAL A 346 -14.18 22.63 18.08
N SER A 347 -13.38 22.72 19.14
CA SER A 347 -12.33 23.71 19.27
C SER A 347 -11.22 23.18 20.18
N ALA A 348 -10.00 23.35 19.77
CA ALA A 348 -8.79 23.15 20.59
C ALA A 348 -7.86 24.32 20.34
N LYS A 349 -7.83 25.27 21.30
CA LYS A 349 -6.95 26.43 21.27
C LYS A 349 -5.79 26.23 22.22
N TYR A 350 -4.58 26.45 21.70
CA TYR A 350 -3.38 26.51 22.51
C TYR A 350 -2.63 27.80 22.23
N ASN A 351 -2.25 28.53 23.29
CA ASN A 351 -1.60 29.84 23.20
C ASN A 351 -2.37 30.84 22.29
N GLY A 352 -3.70 30.71 22.22
CA GLY A 352 -4.57 31.55 21.40
C GLY A 352 -4.74 31.10 19.94
N VAL A 353 -4.00 30.10 19.48
CA VAL A 353 -4.14 29.53 18.13
C VAL A 353 -5.23 28.46 18.13
N GLU A 354 -6.20 28.57 17.21
CA GLU A 354 -7.22 27.54 16.97
C GLU A 354 -6.67 26.49 16.02
N PHE A 355 -6.88 25.22 16.34
CA PHE A 355 -6.42 24.10 15.52
C PHE A 355 -7.55 23.37 14.78
N ILE A 356 -8.74 23.31 15.33
CA ILE A 356 -9.83 22.52 14.78
C ILE A 356 -10.68 23.34 13.80
N GLU A 357 -10.66 22.98 12.53
CA GLU A 357 -11.56 23.51 11.50
C GLU A 357 -12.84 22.66 11.38
N LYS A 358 -12.69 21.34 11.44
CA LYS A 358 -13.81 20.38 11.50
C LYS A 358 -13.48 19.32 12.54
N GLY A 359 -14.40 19.13 13.48
CA GLY A 359 -14.24 18.16 14.55
C GLY A 359 -14.18 16.70 14.06
N PRO A 360 -13.55 15.80 14.83
CA PRO A 360 -13.47 14.40 14.51
C PRO A 360 -14.86 13.76 14.31
N LYS A 361 -15.02 13.04 13.22
CA LYS A 361 -16.18 12.19 12.93
C LYS A 361 -15.73 10.76 12.72
N LEU A 362 -16.63 9.81 12.97
CA LEU A 362 -16.40 8.41 12.63
C LEU A 362 -16.14 8.26 11.14
N ASN A 363 -15.14 7.50 10.81
CA ASN A 363 -14.77 7.20 9.44
C ASN A 363 -14.57 5.69 9.26
N PHE A 364 -15.28 5.13 8.27
CA PHE A 364 -15.28 3.71 7.92
C PHE A 364 -14.99 3.49 6.44
N THR A 365 -14.72 4.55 5.68
CA THR A 365 -14.56 4.47 4.23
C THR A 365 -13.36 5.28 3.77
N ARG A 366 -12.73 4.82 2.69
CA ARG A 366 -11.65 5.50 1.98
C ARG A 366 -12.09 5.97 0.61
N ALA A 367 -11.29 6.80 -0.05
CA ALA A 367 -11.42 7.02 -1.47
C ALA A 367 -11.03 5.71 -2.18
N TYR A 368 -12.00 5.07 -2.84
CA TYR A 368 -11.81 3.73 -3.37
C TYR A 368 -10.69 3.70 -4.40
N THR A 369 -9.81 2.69 -4.26
CA THR A 369 -8.76 2.40 -5.23
C THR A 369 -9.34 1.79 -6.51
N ASP A 370 -8.54 1.69 -7.57
CA ASP A 370 -8.96 1.00 -8.79
C ASP A 370 -9.27 -0.47 -8.52
N ASN A 371 -8.48 -1.14 -7.68
CA ASN A 371 -8.76 -2.49 -7.23
C ASN A 371 -10.07 -2.60 -6.44
N ASP A 372 -10.37 -1.66 -5.56
CA ASP A 372 -11.65 -1.63 -4.83
C ASP A 372 -12.84 -1.54 -5.80
N ARG A 373 -12.72 -0.69 -6.84
CA ARG A 373 -13.75 -0.52 -7.87
C ARG A 373 -13.91 -1.79 -8.69
N GLY A 374 -12.81 -2.40 -9.13
CA GLY A 374 -12.81 -3.66 -9.86
C GLY A 374 -13.44 -4.81 -9.07
N ALA A 375 -13.15 -4.90 -7.77
CA ALA A 375 -13.71 -5.90 -6.87
C ALA A 375 -15.19 -5.65 -6.46
N GLY A 376 -15.75 -4.47 -6.80
CA GLY A 376 -17.14 -4.13 -6.46
C GLY A 376 -17.36 -3.60 -5.05
N TYR A 377 -16.32 -3.29 -4.30
CA TYR A 377 -16.40 -2.80 -2.91
C TYR A 377 -17.19 -1.50 -2.75
N PRO A 378 -17.20 -0.53 -3.70
CA PRO A 378 -18.07 0.64 -3.61
C PRO A 378 -19.55 0.29 -3.46
N PHE A 379 -19.98 -0.87 -3.99
CA PHE A 379 -21.33 -1.36 -3.81
C PHE A 379 -21.50 -2.19 -2.52
N GLU A 380 -20.61 -3.16 -2.31
CA GLU A 380 -20.70 -4.08 -1.17
C GLU A 380 -20.54 -3.38 0.17
N MET A 381 -19.66 -2.38 0.25
CA MET A 381 -19.31 -1.65 1.47
C MET A 381 -19.97 -0.28 1.57
N ALA A 382 -20.89 0.08 0.66
CA ALA A 382 -21.58 1.38 0.61
C ALA A 382 -22.22 1.79 1.95
N GLY A 383 -22.71 0.80 2.70
CA GLY A 383 -23.33 1.02 4.02
C GLY A 383 -22.41 1.73 5.01
N TRP A 384 -21.11 1.48 4.97
CA TRP A 384 -20.15 2.11 5.86
C TRP A 384 -19.96 3.61 5.58
N LYS A 385 -20.02 4.03 4.33
CA LYS A 385 -20.00 5.47 3.96
C LYS A 385 -21.20 6.20 4.54
N VAL A 386 -22.38 5.58 4.47
CA VAL A 386 -23.60 6.13 5.08
C VAL A 386 -23.48 6.14 6.60
N ALA A 387 -23.01 5.06 7.20
CA ALA A 387 -22.84 4.93 8.65
C ALA A 387 -21.92 6.01 9.23
N GLY A 388 -20.77 6.27 8.62
CA GLY A 388 -19.82 7.29 9.07
C GLY A 388 -20.38 8.72 8.94
N ASN A 389 -21.01 9.05 7.81
CA ASN A 389 -21.50 10.40 7.54
C ASN A 389 -22.77 10.77 8.32
N TYR A 390 -23.60 9.79 8.68
CA TYR A 390 -24.91 10.02 9.26
C TYR A 390 -25.14 9.27 10.58
N SER A 391 -24.05 8.91 11.30
CA SER A 391 -24.18 8.34 12.64
C SER A 391 -24.95 9.26 13.56
N LYS A 392 -25.80 8.68 14.40
CA LYS A 392 -26.63 9.41 15.35
C LYS A 392 -26.17 9.13 16.76
N VAL A 393 -25.86 10.18 17.54
CA VAL A 393 -25.59 10.02 18.97
C VAL A 393 -26.90 9.81 19.70
N THR A 394 -26.99 8.69 20.40
CA THR A 394 -28.17 8.26 21.17
C THR A 394 -27.99 8.50 22.67
N ASP A 395 -26.74 8.55 23.14
CA ASP A 395 -26.41 8.84 24.55
C ASP A 395 -25.13 9.65 24.63
N THR A 396 -25.07 10.56 25.61
CA THR A 396 -23.89 11.36 25.93
C THR A 396 -23.61 11.25 27.43
N GLN A 397 -22.52 10.56 27.76
CA GLN A 397 -22.09 10.35 29.12
C GLN A 397 -21.02 11.38 29.49
N ILE A 398 -21.28 12.17 30.53
CA ILE A 398 -20.39 13.25 30.97
C ILE A 398 -19.96 12.96 32.40
N GLN A 399 -18.65 12.89 32.60
CA GLN A 399 -18.03 12.76 33.92
C GLN A 399 -17.11 13.95 34.12
N ILE A 400 -17.52 14.86 35.00
CA ILE A 400 -16.73 16.03 35.41
C ILE A 400 -16.28 15.77 36.84
N GLU A 401 -14.99 15.58 37.01
CA GLU A 401 -14.33 15.46 38.28
C GLU A 401 -13.47 16.70 38.50
N ASP A 402 -13.00 16.94 39.71
CA ASP A 402 -12.18 18.11 40.02
C ASP A 402 -10.88 18.16 39.20
N ASP A 403 -10.42 17.03 38.71
CA ASP A 403 -9.13 16.83 38.04
C ASP A 403 -9.20 16.26 36.62
N SER A 404 -10.39 16.00 36.10
CA SER A 404 -10.57 15.48 34.73
C SER A 404 -11.97 15.72 34.17
N VAL A 405 -12.06 15.84 32.86
CA VAL A 405 -13.33 15.85 32.13
C VAL A 405 -13.31 14.74 31.12
N LYS A 406 -14.29 13.86 31.21
CA LYS A 406 -14.47 12.75 30.27
C LYS A 406 -15.86 12.80 29.67
N VAL A 407 -15.94 12.85 28.35
CA VAL A 407 -17.19 12.85 27.58
C VAL A 407 -17.19 11.68 26.60
N THR A 408 -18.21 10.84 26.69
CA THR A 408 -18.40 9.71 25.77
C THR A 408 -19.68 9.92 24.97
N TYR A 409 -19.55 9.91 23.66
CA TYR A 409 -20.66 9.92 22.71
C TYR A 409 -20.89 8.50 22.22
N VAL A 410 -22.13 8.00 22.36
CA VAL A 410 -22.55 6.68 21.88
C VAL A 410 -23.24 6.87 20.54
N HIS A 411 -22.62 6.42 19.48
CA HIS A 411 -23.08 6.52 18.11
C HIS A 411 -23.81 5.25 17.69
N GLU A 412 -25.06 5.39 17.25
CA GLU A 412 -25.80 4.38 16.50
C GLU A 412 -25.52 4.58 15.01
N LEU A 413 -25.31 3.48 14.28
CA LEU A 413 -24.93 3.51 12.87
C LEU A 413 -26.16 3.26 11.97
N PRO A 414 -26.58 4.21 11.11
CA PRO A 414 -27.73 4.03 10.23
C PRO A 414 -27.47 2.88 9.25
N GLY A 415 -28.48 2.03 9.08
CA GLY A 415 -28.39 0.85 8.22
C GLY A 415 -27.83 -0.40 8.91
N PHE A 416 -27.24 -0.27 10.11
CA PHE A 416 -26.69 -1.39 10.88
C PHE A 416 -27.38 -1.44 12.26
N SER A 417 -28.44 -2.20 12.36
CA SER A 417 -29.19 -2.34 13.62
C SER A 417 -28.32 -2.96 14.72
N ASP A 418 -28.45 -2.44 15.94
CA ASP A 418 -27.73 -2.92 17.13
C ASP A 418 -26.20 -2.83 17.01
N VAL A 419 -25.70 -1.86 16.25
CA VAL A 419 -24.27 -1.53 16.13
C VAL A 419 -24.02 -0.15 16.71
N GLU A 420 -23.18 -0.12 17.74
CA GLU A 420 -22.77 1.13 18.38
C GLU A 420 -21.26 1.31 18.30
N VAL A 421 -20.84 2.58 18.17
CA VAL A 421 -19.45 3.00 18.35
C VAL A 421 -19.39 4.06 19.43
N LYS A 422 -18.50 3.89 20.40
CA LYS A 422 -18.32 4.83 21.51
C LYS A 422 -17.07 5.65 21.27
N VAL A 423 -17.24 6.97 21.12
CA VAL A 423 -16.12 7.92 21.02
C VAL A 423 -16.01 8.69 22.33
N THR A 424 -14.86 8.57 22.97
CA THR A 424 -14.56 9.20 24.26
C THR A 424 -13.47 10.22 24.12
N TYR A 425 -13.68 11.41 24.65
CA TYR A 425 -12.69 12.46 24.84
C TYR A 425 -12.45 12.66 26.32
N GLN A 426 -11.18 12.57 26.75
CA GLN A 426 -10.79 12.93 28.11
C GLN A 426 -9.74 14.02 28.05
N VAL A 427 -9.98 15.13 28.73
CA VAL A 427 -9.06 16.28 28.79
C VAL A 427 -8.42 16.33 30.17
N ASP A 428 -7.10 16.46 30.20
CA ASP A 428 -6.33 16.55 31.42
C ASP A 428 -5.90 18.00 31.75
N TYR A 429 -5.30 18.20 32.92
CA TYR A 429 -4.84 19.48 33.41
C TYR A 429 -3.84 20.21 32.48
N LYS A 430 -3.08 19.46 31.67
CA LYS A 430 -2.14 20.03 30.70
C LYS A 430 -2.80 20.43 29.39
N GLY A 431 -4.10 20.19 29.24
CA GLY A 431 -4.82 20.41 27.99
C GLY A 431 -4.58 19.32 26.94
N ARG A 432 -4.03 18.17 27.35
CA ARG A 432 -3.90 17.01 26.46
C ARG A 432 -5.26 16.36 26.30
N ILE A 433 -5.59 15.96 25.08
CA ILE A 433 -6.86 15.33 24.73
C ILE A 433 -6.59 13.85 24.46
N PHE A 434 -7.11 12.97 25.30
CA PHE A 434 -7.07 11.52 25.11
C PHE A 434 -8.33 11.13 24.37
N VAL A 435 -8.18 10.51 23.19
CA VAL A 435 -9.27 10.10 22.33
C VAL A 435 -9.31 8.58 22.24
N THR A 436 -10.50 8.01 22.42
CA THR A 436 -10.70 6.55 22.25
C THR A 436 -11.97 6.33 21.44
N ALA A 437 -11.89 5.51 20.38
CA ALA A 437 -13.05 5.01 19.66
C ALA A 437 -13.11 3.48 19.78
N ASN A 438 -14.26 2.95 20.21
CA ASN A 438 -14.45 1.52 20.45
C ASN A 438 -15.61 0.98 19.62
N TYR A 439 -15.37 -0.16 18.99
CA TYR A 439 -16.34 -0.99 18.29
C TYR A 439 -16.21 -2.43 18.80
N ASP A 440 -17.32 -3.04 19.22
CA ASP A 440 -17.31 -4.33 19.92
C ASP A 440 -17.36 -5.56 18.99
N GLY A 441 -17.44 -5.34 17.67
CA GLY A 441 -17.57 -6.41 16.68
C GLY A 441 -19.01 -6.83 16.41
N LYS A 442 -19.35 -7.10 15.16
CA LYS A 442 -20.66 -7.61 14.74
C LYS A 442 -20.55 -8.51 13.54
N ALA A 443 -20.78 -9.80 13.72
CA ALA A 443 -20.77 -10.75 12.61
C ALA A 443 -21.94 -10.51 11.62
N GLY A 444 -21.69 -10.83 10.35
CA GLY A 444 -22.70 -10.76 9.28
C GLY A 444 -22.82 -9.39 8.62
N LEU A 445 -21.93 -8.46 8.91
CA LEU A 445 -21.78 -7.18 8.22
C LEU A 445 -20.63 -7.25 7.20
N PRO A 446 -20.61 -6.35 6.18
CA PRO A 446 -19.47 -6.23 5.28
C PRO A 446 -18.17 -5.90 6.03
N ASN A 447 -17.03 -6.29 5.50
CA ASN A 447 -15.73 -5.84 6.02
C ASN A 447 -15.61 -4.32 5.99
N PHE A 448 -14.77 -3.76 6.85
CA PHE A 448 -14.47 -2.33 6.82
C PHE A 448 -13.42 -2.01 5.75
N PRO A 449 -13.61 -0.97 4.91
CA PRO A 449 -12.49 -0.33 4.23
C PRO A 449 -11.45 0.21 5.20
N GLU A 450 -11.91 0.90 6.25
CA GLU A 450 -11.08 1.39 7.36
C GLU A 450 -11.94 1.66 8.60
N PHE A 451 -11.31 1.71 9.79
CA PHE A 451 -11.98 2.05 11.03
C PHE A 451 -11.20 3.11 11.81
N GLY A 452 -11.79 4.29 12.00
CA GLY A 452 -11.17 5.37 12.77
C GLY A 452 -11.93 6.67 12.77
N LEU A 453 -11.18 7.76 12.80
CA LEU A 453 -11.69 9.14 12.84
C LEU A 453 -11.07 9.98 11.73
N GLU A 454 -11.87 10.84 11.09
CA GLU A 454 -11.44 11.87 10.15
C GLU A 454 -11.82 13.25 10.68
N PHE A 455 -10.92 14.24 10.56
CA PHE A 455 -11.14 15.62 10.98
C PHE A 455 -10.25 16.58 10.17
N ALA A 456 -10.46 17.89 10.35
CA ALA A 456 -9.67 18.88 9.64
C ALA A 456 -9.09 19.93 10.61
N ILE A 457 -7.84 20.31 10.33
CA ILE A 457 -7.14 21.42 10.98
C ILE A 457 -6.84 22.52 9.96
N GLY A 458 -6.40 23.71 10.42
CA GLY A 458 -6.12 24.83 9.52
C GLY A 458 -5.13 24.51 8.41
N SER A 459 -5.35 25.10 7.25
CA SER A 459 -4.56 24.82 6.04
C SER A 459 -3.10 25.23 6.10
N GLN A 460 -2.72 26.07 7.09
CA GLN A 460 -1.34 26.49 7.32
C GLN A 460 -0.47 25.37 7.93
N PHE A 461 -1.07 24.33 8.51
CA PHE A 461 -0.34 23.23 9.12
C PHE A 461 0.01 22.19 8.04
N THR A 462 1.20 22.31 7.48
CA THR A 462 1.66 21.53 6.32
C THR A 462 2.95 20.75 6.56
N ASN A 463 3.75 21.12 7.58
CA ASN A 463 4.96 20.40 7.91
C ASN A 463 4.61 19.13 8.69
N LEU A 464 5.02 17.99 8.18
CA LEU A 464 4.70 16.66 8.72
C LEU A 464 5.96 15.94 9.17
N SER A 465 5.96 15.42 10.40
CA SER A 465 6.96 14.48 10.88
C SER A 465 6.28 13.32 11.57
N TYR A 466 6.79 12.10 11.37
CA TYR A 466 6.19 10.92 11.98
C TYR A 466 7.23 9.86 12.37
N TYR A 467 6.86 9.01 13.32
CA TYR A 467 7.54 7.81 13.72
C TYR A 467 6.61 6.62 13.44
N GLY A 468 6.84 5.96 12.31
CA GLY A 468 6.00 4.90 11.77
C GLY A 468 6.71 4.18 10.62
N TYR A 469 6.02 3.30 9.93
CA TYR A 469 6.55 2.64 8.74
C TYR A 469 6.51 3.59 7.54
N GLY A 470 7.62 3.67 6.81
CA GLY A 470 7.83 4.58 5.68
C GLY A 470 9.10 4.21 4.88
N ALA A 471 9.68 5.11 4.07
CA ALA A 471 9.36 6.55 3.90
C ALA A 471 8.09 6.85 3.07
N GLU A 472 7.75 5.96 2.13
CA GLU A 472 6.56 6.08 1.29
C GLU A 472 5.30 5.62 2.06
N GLU A 473 4.13 5.82 1.47
CA GLU A 473 2.89 5.28 2.02
C GLU A 473 2.98 3.77 2.25
N SER A 474 2.34 3.29 3.29
CA SER A 474 2.36 1.89 3.67
C SER A 474 0.98 1.41 4.09
N TYR A 475 0.62 0.20 3.64
CA TYR A 475 -0.63 -0.48 3.93
C TYR A 475 -0.32 -1.90 4.39
N LEU A 476 -1.27 -2.55 5.05
CA LEU A 476 -1.09 -3.88 5.63
C LEU A 476 -0.53 -4.92 4.62
N ASP A 477 -0.95 -4.84 3.37
CA ASP A 477 -0.56 -5.73 2.27
C ASP A 477 0.69 -5.25 1.49
N LYS A 478 1.25 -4.06 1.83
CA LYS A 478 2.46 -3.45 1.23
C LYS A 478 3.55 -3.15 2.26
N LEU A 479 3.62 -3.89 3.35
CA LEU A 479 4.62 -3.67 4.40
C LEU A 479 6.06 -4.04 4.00
N PRO A 480 6.34 -5.06 3.18
CA PRO A 480 7.71 -5.33 2.76
C PRO A 480 8.33 -4.11 2.09
N GLY A 481 9.52 -3.71 2.56
CA GLY A 481 10.21 -2.50 2.09
C GLY A 481 9.82 -1.20 2.80
N ALA A 482 8.73 -1.18 3.56
CA ALA A 482 8.47 -0.12 4.52
C ALA A 482 9.20 -0.43 5.83
N TYR A 483 9.89 0.56 6.38
CA TYR A 483 10.73 0.38 7.56
C TYR A 483 10.29 1.33 8.67
N LEU A 484 10.31 0.83 9.91
CA LEU A 484 10.01 1.67 11.06
C LEU A 484 11.14 2.69 11.27
N GLY A 485 10.80 3.97 11.28
CA GLY A 485 11.76 5.06 11.40
C GLY A 485 11.09 6.41 11.64
N ARG A 486 11.92 7.45 11.82
CA ARG A 486 11.46 8.84 11.84
C ARG A 486 11.65 9.47 10.48
N TYR A 487 10.57 10.09 10.00
CA TYR A 487 10.51 10.71 8.69
C TYR A 487 9.98 12.14 8.81
N GLU A 488 10.53 13.02 7.98
CA GLU A 488 10.11 14.40 7.83
C GLU A 488 9.69 14.64 6.39
N THR A 489 8.52 15.23 6.19
CA THR A 489 7.92 15.46 4.88
C THR A 489 6.96 16.66 4.96
N SER A 490 6.10 16.83 3.98
CA SER A 490 4.99 17.77 4.03
C SER A 490 3.68 17.09 3.60
N VAL A 491 2.56 17.66 4.02
CA VAL A 491 1.22 17.20 3.67
C VAL A 491 1.02 17.09 2.16
N GLU A 492 1.65 17.98 1.37
CA GLU A 492 1.58 17.95 -0.09
C GLU A 492 2.31 16.74 -0.70
N LYS A 493 3.39 16.29 -0.06
CA LYS A 493 4.25 15.21 -0.57
C LYS A 493 3.75 13.81 -0.22
N THR A 494 2.82 13.71 0.73
CA THR A 494 2.26 12.40 1.11
C THR A 494 1.18 11.91 0.17
N PHE A 495 0.60 12.79 -0.65
CA PHE A 495 -0.39 12.42 -1.64
C PHE A 495 0.28 11.90 -2.92
N ALA A 496 0.08 10.63 -3.26
CA ALA A 496 0.57 10.04 -4.50
C ALA A 496 -0.36 10.42 -5.68
N PRO A 497 0.17 11.04 -6.76
CA PRO A 497 -0.65 11.54 -7.84
C PRO A 497 -1.01 10.44 -8.86
N TYR A 498 -1.68 9.38 -8.42
CA TYR A 498 -2.22 8.37 -9.31
C TYR A 498 -3.12 9.00 -10.38
N LEU A 499 -3.20 8.44 -11.59
CA LEU A 499 -3.92 9.06 -12.72
C LEU A 499 -5.34 9.45 -12.36
N MET A 500 -6.11 8.53 -11.77
CA MET A 500 -7.37 8.86 -11.12
C MET A 500 -7.13 9.01 -9.62
N PRO A 501 -7.50 10.14 -9.00
CA PRO A 501 -7.36 10.34 -7.56
C PRO A 501 -8.07 9.24 -6.77
N GLN A 502 -7.36 8.70 -5.79
CA GLN A 502 -7.83 7.59 -4.96
C GLN A 502 -7.09 7.58 -3.62
N GLU A 503 -7.37 6.62 -2.75
CA GLU A 503 -6.70 6.49 -1.46
C GLU A 503 -5.19 6.52 -1.61
N SER A 504 -4.54 7.33 -0.79
CA SER A 504 -3.08 7.44 -0.71
C SER A 504 -2.62 8.09 0.59
N GLY A 505 -1.32 8.04 0.85
CA GLY A 505 -0.68 8.73 1.96
C GLY A 505 -0.91 8.11 3.34
N ASN A 506 -1.37 6.87 3.43
CA ASN A 506 -1.45 6.15 4.70
C ASN A 506 -0.07 5.73 5.21
N HIS A 507 0.14 5.82 6.53
CA HIS A 507 1.35 5.36 7.22
C HIS A 507 0.98 4.37 8.32
N TYR A 508 1.30 3.11 8.05
CA TYR A 508 1.01 1.98 8.94
C TYR A 508 1.87 2.01 10.21
N GLY A 509 1.35 1.49 11.29
CA GLY A 509 2.09 1.22 12.51
C GLY A 509 2.75 2.47 13.12
N THR A 510 2.09 3.60 13.08
CA THR A 510 2.60 4.88 13.57
C THR A 510 2.50 4.98 15.08
N ARG A 511 3.61 5.38 15.71
CA ARG A 511 3.73 5.64 17.15
C ARG A 511 3.36 7.07 17.50
N GLU A 512 3.82 8.00 16.67
CA GLU A 512 3.49 9.41 16.79
C GLU A 512 3.66 10.14 15.45
N PHE A 513 2.90 11.21 15.27
CA PHE A 513 3.15 12.17 14.21
C PHE A 513 2.87 13.59 14.68
N THR A 514 3.45 14.57 14.00
CA THR A 514 3.23 15.99 14.24
C THR A 514 2.86 16.69 12.95
N VAL A 515 1.93 17.64 13.04
CA VAL A 515 1.59 18.54 11.95
C VAL A 515 1.76 19.96 12.44
N SER A 516 2.55 20.79 11.75
CA SER A 516 2.88 22.14 12.19
C SER A 516 2.92 23.15 11.05
N ASP A 517 2.84 24.45 11.42
CA ASP A 517 3.12 25.57 10.54
C ASP A 517 4.62 25.93 10.52
N ASP A 518 4.99 26.91 9.70
CA ASP A 518 6.39 27.40 9.61
C ASP A 518 6.88 28.13 10.89
N ASN A 519 5.98 28.49 11.78
CA ASN A 519 6.31 29.08 13.08
C ASN A 519 6.40 28.02 14.20
N HIS A 520 6.38 26.75 13.85
CA HIS A 520 6.37 25.60 14.77
C HIS A 520 5.15 25.52 15.69
N ASN A 521 4.06 26.25 15.41
CA ASN A 521 2.79 25.93 16.05
C ASN A 521 2.26 24.64 15.44
N GLY A 522 1.77 23.73 16.25
CA GLY A 522 1.32 22.45 15.72
C GLY A 522 0.69 21.55 16.77
N LEU A 523 0.25 20.41 16.31
CA LEU A 523 -0.25 19.33 17.13
C LEU A 523 0.63 18.10 16.99
N LYS A 524 0.80 17.40 18.11
CA LYS A 524 1.38 16.08 18.18
C LYS A 524 0.28 15.06 18.49
N PHE A 525 0.30 13.95 17.76
CA PHE A 525 -0.56 12.80 17.97
C PHE A 525 0.30 11.62 18.41
N THR A 526 -0.04 11.02 19.54
CA THR A 526 0.74 9.90 20.11
C THR A 526 -0.19 8.69 20.27
N ALA A 527 0.23 7.55 19.75
CA ALA A 527 -0.47 6.29 19.91
C ALA A 527 -0.44 5.83 21.38
N LEU A 528 -1.55 5.28 21.86
CA LEU A 528 -1.70 4.75 23.20
C LEU A 528 -2.03 3.24 23.13
N ASN A 529 -1.23 2.43 23.82
CA ASN A 529 -1.35 0.97 23.92
C ASN A 529 -1.10 0.19 22.63
N LYS A 530 -1.50 0.70 21.46
CA LYS A 530 -1.23 0.13 20.14
C LYS A 530 -0.87 1.24 19.16
N ALA A 531 0.00 0.94 18.22
CA ALA A 531 0.24 1.81 17.08
C ALA A 531 -1.06 1.99 16.28
N PHE A 532 -1.19 3.12 15.60
CA PHE A 532 -2.30 3.42 14.72
C PHE A 532 -1.81 3.60 13.27
N GLU A 533 -2.74 3.78 12.35
CA GLU A 533 -2.45 4.25 11.00
C GLU A 533 -2.92 5.70 10.86
N PHE A 534 -2.25 6.49 10.04
CA PHE A 534 -2.69 7.86 9.79
C PHE A 534 -2.42 8.30 8.36
N SER A 535 -3.20 9.28 7.91
CA SER A 535 -2.86 10.12 6.76
C SER A 535 -3.11 11.60 7.09
N ALA A 536 -2.36 12.49 6.44
CA ALA A 536 -2.53 13.93 6.51
C ALA A 536 -2.47 14.49 5.09
N LEU A 537 -3.61 14.94 4.55
CA LEU A 537 -3.78 15.29 3.14
C LEU A 537 -4.43 16.67 2.98
N ARG A 538 -4.28 17.28 1.78
CA ARG A 538 -4.94 18.56 1.44
C ARG A 538 -6.43 18.40 1.12
N ASN A 539 -6.87 17.20 0.79
CA ASN A 539 -8.24 16.93 0.39
C ASN A 539 -8.87 15.86 1.28
N SER A 540 -10.16 16.00 1.55
CA SER A 540 -10.92 14.97 2.27
C SER A 540 -11.11 13.72 1.42
N THR A 541 -11.40 12.60 2.09
CA THR A 541 -11.80 11.36 1.43
C THR A 541 -12.86 11.58 0.35
N GLU A 542 -13.89 12.41 0.62
CA GLU A 542 -14.96 12.69 -0.33
C GLU A 542 -14.49 13.52 -1.55
N GLN A 543 -13.59 14.49 -1.34
CA GLN A 543 -13.03 15.28 -2.45
C GLN A 543 -12.18 14.42 -3.38
N ILE A 544 -11.37 13.52 -2.82
CA ILE A 544 -10.54 12.59 -3.59
C ILE A 544 -11.42 11.61 -4.37
N GLU A 545 -12.41 11.00 -3.72
CA GLU A 545 -13.32 10.03 -4.34
C GLU A 545 -14.12 10.60 -5.52
N ASN A 546 -14.47 11.89 -5.47
CA ASN A 546 -15.27 12.54 -6.52
C ASN A 546 -14.43 13.08 -7.70
N ALA A 547 -13.12 13.21 -7.55
CA ALA A 547 -12.24 13.70 -8.61
C ALA A 547 -11.91 12.58 -9.61
N ARG A 548 -11.89 12.92 -10.90
CA ARG A 548 -11.49 12.02 -11.99
C ARG A 548 -10.05 12.26 -12.42
N HIS A 549 -9.56 13.48 -12.25
CA HIS A 549 -8.21 13.88 -12.62
C HIS A 549 -7.58 14.73 -11.51
N GLN A 550 -6.25 14.72 -11.46
CA GLN A 550 -5.51 15.46 -10.44
C GLN A 550 -5.81 16.98 -10.46
N TYR A 551 -6.04 17.58 -11.65
CA TYR A 551 -6.35 19.00 -11.77
C TYR A 551 -7.75 19.38 -11.23
N GLU A 552 -8.62 18.42 -10.96
CA GLU A 552 -9.94 18.63 -10.35
C GLU A 552 -9.85 18.76 -8.83
N LEU A 553 -8.75 18.29 -8.23
CA LEU A 553 -8.50 18.45 -6.80
C LEU A 553 -8.15 19.91 -6.51
N GLN A 554 -9.13 20.64 -6.00
CA GLN A 554 -8.91 22.03 -5.59
C GLN A 554 -8.06 22.05 -4.31
N GLN A 555 -7.22 23.08 -4.20
CA GLN A 555 -6.51 23.32 -2.96
C GLN A 555 -7.51 23.55 -1.83
N SER A 556 -7.49 22.71 -0.81
CA SER A 556 -8.38 22.79 0.33
C SER A 556 -7.98 23.92 1.28
N ASP A 557 -8.97 24.53 1.92
CA ASP A 557 -8.76 25.49 3.03
C ASP A 557 -8.41 24.80 4.36
N ALA A 558 -8.12 23.49 4.33
CA ALA A 558 -7.83 22.69 5.50
C ALA A 558 -6.76 21.63 5.22
N THR A 559 -6.13 21.13 6.27
CA THR A 559 -5.39 19.87 6.29
C THR A 559 -6.27 18.81 6.92
N TRP A 560 -6.59 17.78 6.15
CA TRP A 560 -7.42 16.66 6.56
C TRP A 560 -6.55 15.56 7.17
N ILE A 561 -6.97 15.09 8.33
CA ILE A 561 -6.26 14.07 9.09
C ILE A 561 -7.17 12.87 9.30
N LYS A 562 -6.70 11.69 8.99
CA LYS A 562 -7.28 10.42 9.44
C LYS A 562 -6.37 9.81 10.51
N VAL A 563 -6.96 9.28 11.57
CA VAL A 563 -6.30 8.42 12.55
C VAL A 563 -7.13 7.14 12.65
N LEU A 564 -6.51 6.01 12.30
CA LEU A 564 -7.21 4.75 12.09
C LEU A 564 -6.67 3.66 13.02
N ALA A 565 -7.57 2.82 13.51
CA ALA A 565 -7.19 1.58 14.19
C ALA A 565 -6.78 0.47 13.21
N ALA A 566 -7.36 0.49 12.00
CA ALA A 566 -7.07 -0.43 10.92
C ALA A 566 -7.55 0.10 9.57
N GLN A 567 -6.86 -0.30 8.50
CA GLN A 567 -7.25 -0.12 7.12
C GLN A 567 -6.99 -1.42 6.35
N MET A 568 -7.92 -1.84 5.48
CA MET A 568 -7.72 -3.04 4.66
C MET A 568 -6.66 -2.80 3.58
N GLY A 569 -6.10 -3.89 3.05
CA GLY A 569 -5.17 -3.86 1.92
C GLY A 569 -5.73 -3.10 0.71
N VAL A 570 -4.85 -2.69 -0.19
CA VAL A 570 -5.17 -1.89 -1.39
C VAL A 570 -4.97 -2.66 -2.69
N GLY A 571 -4.38 -3.87 -2.62
CA GLY A 571 -4.06 -4.69 -3.78
C GLY A 571 -5.12 -5.73 -4.10
N GLY A 572 -4.86 -6.45 -5.17
CA GLY A 572 -5.56 -7.62 -5.67
C GLY A 572 -4.69 -8.25 -6.75
N ASP A 573 -4.97 -9.48 -7.16
CA ASP A 573 -4.19 -10.16 -8.21
C ASP A 573 -4.35 -9.47 -9.57
N ASP A 574 -5.54 -8.88 -9.80
CA ASP A 574 -5.85 -8.04 -10.95
C ASP A 574 -6.65 -6.79 -10.50
N SER A 575 -7.01 -5.90 -11.43
CA SER A 575 -7.78 -4.67 -11.16
C SER A 575 -9.20 -4.70 -11.75
N TRP A 576 -9.69 -5.87 -12.19
CA TRP A 576 -11.01 -6.00 -12.82
C TRP A 576 -11.94 -7.01 -12.14
N GLY A 577 -11.55 -7.57 -10.99
CA GLY A 577 -12.40 -8.51 -10.26
C GLY A 577 -11.76 -9.15 -9.03
N ALA A 578 -10.45 -9.22 -8.96
CA ALA A 578 -9.75 -9.85 -7.84
C ALA A 578 -9.94 -9.03 -6.56
N PRO A 579 -10.45 -9.64 -5.48
CA PRO A 579 -10.56 -8.98 -4.19
C PRO A 579 -9.19 -8.85 -3.51
N VAL A 580 -9.12 -8.02 -2.48
CA VAL A 580 -8.04 -8.07 -1.48
C VAL A 580 -8.00 -9.45 -0.85
N HIS A 581 -6.81 -10.03 -0.68
CA HIS A 581 -6.65 -11.33 -0.02
C HIS A 581 -7.18 -11.32 1.41
N ASP A 582 -7.75 -12.44 1.85
CA ASP A 582 -8.49 -12.56 3.12
C ASP A 582 -7.68 -12.09 4.35
N GLU A 583 -6.37 -12.35 4.37
CA GLU A 583 -5.46 -11.94 5.45
C GLU A 583 -5.26 -10.43 5.58
N PHE A 584 -5.63 -9.66 4.58
CA PHE A 584 -5.51 -8.19 4.56
C PHE A 584 -6.86 -7.48 4.66
N LEU A 585 -7.93 -8.23 4.93
CA LEU A 585 -9.25 -7.67 5.18
C LEU A 585 -9.38 -7.18 6.64
N VAL A 586 -10.23 -6.19 6.86
CA VAL A 586 -10.60 -5.69 8.19
C VAL A 586 -12.01 -6.16 8.50
N SER A 587 -12.09 -7.28 9.24
CA SER A 587 -13.37 -7.94 9.53
C SER A 587 -14.24 -7.12 10.48
N SER A 588 -15.47 -6.84 10.10
CA SER A 588 -16.44 -6.20 11.00
C SER A 588 -16.91 -7.10 12.16
N ALA A 589 -16.61 -8.39 12.11
CA ALA A 589 -16.88 -9.30 13.22
C ALA A 589 -15.91 -9.15 14.40
N ASP A 590 -14.74 -8.53 14.14
CA ASP A 590 -13.73 -8.30 15.17
C ASP A 590 -13.97 -6.99 15.92
N SER A 591 -13.47 -6.90 17.14
CA SER A 591 -13.50 -5.67 17.94
C SER A 591 -12.32 -4.77 17.61
N TYR A 592 -12.57 -3.46 17.53
CA TYR A 592 -11.54 -2.45 17.28
C TYR A 592 -11.53 -1.39 18.36
N GLN A 593 -10.34 -1.03 18.80
CA GLN A 593 -10.10 0.12 19.67
C GLN A 593 -9.02 0.99 19.08
N LEU A 594 -9.38 2.23 18.75
CA LEU A 594 -8.45 3.32 18.46
C LEU A 594 -8.20 4.09 19.74
N SER A 595 -6.94 4.31 20.12
CA SER A 595 -6.58 5.15 21.26
C SER A 595 -5.37 6.01 20.94
N PHE A 596 -5.51 7.33 21.10
CA PHE A 596 -4.40 8.26 20.89
C PHE A 596 -4.55 9.52 21.75
N MET A 597 -3.46 10.26 21.90
CA MET A 597 -3.41 11.52 22.62
C MET A 597 -3.06 12.64 21.64
N ILE A 598 -3.74 13.79 21.79
CA ILE A 598 -3.43 15.04 21.08
C ILE A 598 -2.87 16.03 22.08
N GLU A 599 -1.75 16.67 21.74
CA GLU A 599 -1.13 17.73 22.53
C GLU A 599 -0.53 18.81 21.62
N PRO A 600 -0.38 20.05 22.08
CA PRO A 600 0.31 21.09 21.32
C PRO A 600 1.80 20.76 21.21
N LEU A 601 2.42 21.17 20.12
CA LEU A 601 3.88 21.27 20.05
C LEU A 601 4.36 22.41 20.95
N ASN A 602 5.42 22.16 21.75
CA ASN A 602 6.00 23.14 22.67
C ASN A 602 6.95 24.12 21.97
#